data_8e41459261c6168239e7b7081c77fe07
#
_entry.id   8e41459261c6168239e7b7081c77fe07
#
_cell.length_a   1.000
_cell.length_b   1.000
_cell.length_c   1.000
_cell.angle_alpha   90.00
_cell.angle_beta   90.00
_cell.angle_gamma   90.00
#
_symmetry.space_group_name_H-M   'P 1'
#
loop_
_entity.id
_entity.type
_entity.pdbx_description
1 polymer ?
#
loop_
_entity_poly.entity_id
_entity_poly.type
_entity_poly.pdbx_seq_one_letter_code
_entity_poly.pdbx_strand_id
1 'polypeptide(L)'
;VQGLIFRKIKDLPEVSFYDENELERLLDNYQDKFGIVYSTKQKEAIEYFLKYPMMILTGGPGTGKTTVVKALIQIYRTLYPKDAISLVAPTGRAAKRLSELTGLDACTIHRELKWDLHKNSFAMNRNNPLSSQVLIIDEFSMVDSLLLSKLFDASRRVHKVLFIGDYHQLPSVAPRKW
;
A
#
# COMPACT_ATOMS: atom_id res chain seq x y z
N VAL A 1 -17.22 4.68 17.15
CA VAL A 1 -16.35 5.31 16.17
C VAL A 1 -15.15 4.41 15.96
N GLN A 2 -15.00 4.02 14.75
CA GLN A 2 -13.91 3.13 14.40
C GLN A 2 -12.72 3.95 13.94
N GLY A 3 -11.66 3.87 14.71
CA GLY A 3 -10.43 4.56 14.40
C GLY A 3 -9.65 3.91 13.28
N LEU A 4 -8.54 4.51 12.95
CA LEU A 4 -7.58 3.95 12.02
C LEU A 4 -7.01 2.65 12.60
N ILE A 5 -7.03 1.59 11.81
CA ILE A 5 -6.55 0.27 12.20
C ILE A 5 -5.46 -0.18 11.22
N PHE A 6 -4.39 -0.70 11.76
CA PHE A 6 -3.43 -1.45 10.98
C PHE A 6 -3.14 -2.77 11.68
N ARG A 7 -2.86 -3.80 10.92
CA ARG A 7 -2.64 -5.13 11.47
C ARG A 7 -1.19 -5.54 11.38
N LYS A 8 -0.70 -6.05 12.47
CA LYS A 8 0.58 -6.74 12.55
C LYS A 8 0.46 -8.13 11.96
N ILE A 9 1.43 -8.49 11.15
CA ILE A 9 1.62 -9.88 10.76
C ILE A 9 2.69 -10.42 11.67
N LYS A 10 2.29 -11.39 12.51
CA LYS A 10 3.21 -11.99 13.50
C LYS A 10 4.40 -12.62 12.81
N ASP A 11 5.53 -12.53 13.46
CA ASP A 11 6.77 -13.24 13.11
C ASP A 11 7.43 -12.80 11.79
N LEU A 12 6.99 -11.68 11.19
CA LEU A 12 7.72 -11.11 10.09
C LEU A 12 8.90 -10.30 10.63
N PRO A 13 10.10 -10.53 10.10
CA PRO A 13 11.27 -9.74 10.50
C PRO A 13 11.13 -8.31 10.01
N GLU A 14 11.75 -7.40 10.72
CA GLU A 14 11.93 -6.04 10.23
C GLU A 14 12.84 -6.08 9.01
N VAL A 15 12.38 -5.51 7.89
CA VAL A 15 13.15 -5.55 6.65
C VAL A 15 13.78 -4.23 6.29
N SER A 16 13.36 -3.13 6.89
CA SER A 16 13.84 -1.81 6.54
C SER A 16 14.59 -1.20 7.71
N PHE A 17 15.78 -0.71 7.41
CA PHE A 17 16.56 0.07 8.35
C PHE A 17 16.42 1.54 8.01
N TYR A 18 16.01 2.36 8.96
CA TYR A 18 15.92 3.80 8.80
C TYR A 18 16.33 4.53 10.07
N ASP A 19 16.74 5.78 9.90
CA ASP A 19 17.11 6.63 11.02
C ASP A 19 15.84 7.24 11.64
N GLU A 20 15.55 6.91 12.89
CA GLU A 20 14.39 7.42 13.61
C GLU A 20 14.41 8.94 13.75
N ASN A 21 15.57 9.54 13.91
CA ASN A 21 15.71 10.98 13.98
C ASN A 21 15.37 11.65 12.65
N GLU A 22 15.76 11.05 11.56
CA GLU A 22 15.40 11.53 10.23
C GLU A 22 13.89 11.41 10.00
N LEU A 23 13.27 10.33 10.43
CA LEU A 23 11.84 10.17 10.35
C LEU A 23 11.10 11.25 11.13
N GLU A 24 11.50 11.52 12.37
CA GLU A 24 10.92 12.59 13.17
C GLU A 24 11.01 13.94 12.47
N ARG A 25 12.17 14.25 11.94
CA ARG A 25 12.39 15.48 11.20
C ARG A 25 11.50 15.60 9.98
N LEU A 26 11.33 14.50 9.22
CA LEU A 26 10.44 14.47 8.05
C LEU A 26 8.99 14.64 8.46
N LEU A 27 8.54 14.00 9.53
CA LEU A 27 7.18 14.15 10.04
C LEU A 27 6.91 15.60 10.45
N ASP A 28 7.84 16.22 11.16
CA ASP A 28 7.73 17.63 11.57
C ASP A 28 7.67 18.55 10.35
N ASN A 29 8.51 18.33 9.37
CA ASN A 29 8.51 19.11 8.13
C ASN A 29 7.19 19.00 7.38
N TYR A 30 6.63 17.80 7.26
CA TYR A 30 5.37 17.61 6.57
C TYR A 30 4.20 18.20 7.37
N GLN A 31 4.20 18.10 8.68
CA GLN A 31 3.19 18.74 9.52
C GLN A 31 3.18 20.25 9.30
N ASP A 32 4.36 20.87 9.31
CA ASP A 32 4.50 22.32 9.07
C ASP A 32 4.09 22.70 7.65
N LYS A 33 4.56 21.94 6.66
CA LYS A 33 4.30 22.23 5.25
C LYS A 33 2.83 22.17 4.88
N PHE A 34 2.11 21.17 5.42
CA PHE A 34 0.72 20.93 5.08
C PHE A 34 -0.29 21.44 6.11
N GLY A 35 0.18 22.06 7.21
CA GLY A 35 -0.68 22.58 8.25
C GLY A 35 -1.49 21.49 8.96
N ILE A 36 -0.92 20.31 9.12
CA ILE A 36 -1.57 19.15 9.73
C ILE A 36 -0.77 18.69 10.97
N VAL A 37 -1.45 17.91 11.81
CA VAL A 37 -0.82 17.25 12.95
C VAL A 37 -1.18 15.78 12.89
N TYR A 38 -0.17 14.92 12.80
CA TYR A 38 -0.40 13.47 12.82
C TYR A 38 -0.75 13.02 14.24
N SER A 39 -1.80 12.23 14.37
CA SER A 39 -2.13 11.60 15.64
C SER A 39 -1.06 10.54 15.99
N THR A 40 -1.05 10.11 17.24
CA THR A 40 -0.18 9.01 17.67
C THR A 40 -0.42 7.76 16.83
N LYS A 41 -1.67 7.45 16.55
CA LYS A 41 -2.05 6.28 15.74
C LYS A 41 -1.55 6.38 14.30
N GLN A 42 -1.62 7.57 13.72
CA GLN A 42 -1.10 7.84 12.38
C GLN A 42 0.42 7.69 12.33
N LYS A 43 1.13 8.21 13.33
CA LYS A 43 2.58 8.05 13.43
C LYS A 43 2.98 6.60 13.59
N GLU A 44 2.26 5.83 14.40
CA GLU A 44 2.48 4.40 14.56
C GLU A 44 2.31 3.65 13.24
N ALA A 45 1.29 3.99 12.46
CA ALA A 45 1.05 3.38 11.16
C ALA A 45 2.20 3.67 10.19
N ILE A 46 2.71 4.89 10.17
CA ILE A 46 3.85 5.28 9.32
C ILE A 46 5.10 4.49 9.72
N GLU A 47 5.40 4.43 11.01
CA GLU A 47 6.54 3.64 11.51
C GLU A 47 6.40 2.16 11.16
N TYR A 48 5.20 1.60 11.33
CA TYR A 48 4.92 0.21 11.01
C TYR A 48 5.19 -0.09 9.53
N PHE A 49 4.74 0.78 8.65
CA PHE A 49 4.98 0.63 7.21
C PHE A 49 6.48 0.59 6.90
N LEU A 50 7.26 1.44 7.54
CA LEU A 50 8.70 1.48 7.30
C LEU A 50 9.44 0.26 7.85
N LYS A 51 8.96 -0.31 8.94
CA LYS A 51 9.63 -1.43 9.62
C LYS A 51 9.31 -2.80 9.01
N TYR A 52 8.11 -3.01 8.52
CA TYR A 52 7.62 -4.34 8.18
C TYR A 52 7.32 -4.49 6.69
N PRO A 53 7.49 -5.71 6.14
CA PRO A 53 7.30 -5.95 4.70
C PRO A 53 5.85 -5.95 4.27
N MET A 54 4.91 -6.20 5.20
CA MET A 54 3.49 -6.23 4.86
C MET A 54 2.68 -5.46 5.90
N MET A 55 1.71 -4.70 5.42
CA MET A 55 0.82 -3.92 6.27
C MET A 55 -0.58 -3.92 5.69
N ILE A 56 -1.57 -4.00 6.55
CA ILE A 56 -2.97 -3.81 6.19
C ILE A 56 -3.44 -2.53 6.88
N LEU A 57 -3.85 -1.55 6.08
CA LEU A 57 -4.38 -0.28 6.57
C LEU A 57 -5.87 -0.25 6.36
N THR A 58 -6.63 -0.19 7.43
CA THR A 58 -8.07 -0.14 7.41
C THR A 58 -8.59 1.05 8.18
N GLY A 59 -9.79 1.43 7.90
CA GLY A 59 -10.47 2.53 8.58
C GLY A 59 -11.65 2.96 7.73
N GLY A 60 -12.72 3.39 8.39
CA GLY A 60 -13.87 3.94 7.71
C GLY A 60 -13.62 5.38 7.27
N PRO A 61 -14.64 6.02 6.68
CA PRO A 61 -14.58 7.44 6.36
C PRO A 61 -14.26 8.29 7.59
N GLY A 62 -13.44 9.30 7.44
CA GLY A 62 -13.10 10.23 8.51
C GLY A 62 -12.10 9.73 9.54
N THR A 63 -11.41 8.61 9.29
CA THR A 63 -10.43 8.05 10.22
C THR A 63 -9.00 8.55 10.00
N GLY A 64 -8.78 9.40 9.00
CA GLY A 64 -7.43 9.89 8.68
C GLY A 64 -6.58 8.92 7.86
N LYS A 65 -7.19 7.88 7.31
CA LYS A 65 -6.50 6.91 6.45
C LYS A 65 -5.86 7.56 5.23
N THR A 66 -6.56 8.47 4.59
CA THR A 66 -6.07 9.26 3.46
C THR A 66 -4.77 10.00 3.79
N THR A 67 -4.75 10.67 4.94
CA THR A 67 -3.58 11.41 5.42
C THR A 67 -2.39 10.49 5.61
N VAL A 68 -2.61 9.31 6.18
CA VAL A 68 -1.55 8.31 6.39
C VAL A 68 -1.00 7.82 5.06
N VAL A 69 -1.86 7.47 4.09
CA VAL A 69 -1.41 6.97 2.79
C VAL A 69 -0.53 7.99 2.08
N LYS A 70 -0.95 9.25 2.06
CA LYS A 70 -0.12 10.33 1.49
C LYS A 70 1.23 10.43 2.19
N ALA A 71 1.21 10.41 3.51
CA ALA A 71 2.42 10.56 4.32
C ALA A 71 3.39 9.42 4.09
N LEU A 72 2.92 8.17 4.14
CA LEU A 72 3.82 7.03 3.93
C LEU A 72 4.46 7.02 2.55
N ILE A 73 3.72 7.38 1.52
CA ILE A 73 4.27 7.42 0.16
C ILE A 73 5.35 8.49 0.06
N GLN A 74 5.08 9.68 0.56
CA GLN A 74 6.03 10.79 0.51
C GLN A 74 7.28 10.51 1.32
N ILE A 75 7.13 9.99 2.52
CA ILE A 75 8.24 9.64 3.39
C ILE A 75 9.08 8.51 2.78
N TYR A 76 8.41 7.47 2.28
CA TYR A 76 9.12 6.35 1.65
C TYR A 76 9.94 6.81 0.45
N ARG A 77 9.37 7.63 -0.41
CA ARG A 77 10.07 8.15 -1.59
C ARG A 77 11.26 9.03 -1.22
N THR A 78 11.17 9.74 -0.11
CA THR A 78 12.28 10.56 0.39
C THR A 78 13.41 9.70 0.94
N LEU A 79 13.07 8.65 1.70
CA LEU A 79 14.05 7.76 2.30
C LEU A 79 14.66 6.77 1.29
N TYR A 80 13.86 6.33 0.32
CA TYR A 80 14.27 5.31 -0.66
C TYR A 80 13.97 5.79 -2.09
N PRO A 81 14.69 6.82 -2.56
CA PRO A 81 14.36 7.45 -3.85
C PRO A 81 14.58 6.56 -5.08
N LYS A 82 15.34 5.47 -4.93
CA LYS A 82 15.59 4.53 -6.02
C LYS A 82 14.51 3.47 -6.17
N ASP A 83 13.67 3.30 -5.15
CA ASP A 83 12.60 2.31 -5.19
C ASP A 83 11.41 2.84 -5.98
N ALA A 84 10.85 1.99 -6.83
CA ALA A 84 9.63 2.27 -7.56
C ALA A 84 8.42 1.73 -6.82
N ILE A 85 7.34 2.49 -6.82
CA ILE A 85 6.08 2.14 -6.17
C ILE A 85 5.03 1.89 -7.23
N SER A 86 4.39 0.72 -7.21
CA SER A 86 3.20 0.42 -8.00
C SER A 86 1.96 0.63 -7.16
N LEU A 87 1.04 1.43 -7.68
CA LEU A 87 -0.25 1.72 -7.05
C LEU A 87 -1.34 1.07 -7.89
N VAL A 88 -2.04 0.11 -7.33
CA VAL A 88 -3.05 -0.66 -8.05
C VAL A 88 -4.36 -0.77 -7.30
N ALA A 89 -5.43 -1.01 -8.04
CA ALA A 89 -6.76 -1.21 -7.49
C ALA A 89 -7.54 -2.19 -8.40
N PRO A 90 -8.62 -2.82 -7.90
CA PRO A 90 -9.38 -3.77 -8.71
C PRO A 90 -10.20 -3.16 -9.83
N THR A 91 -10.55 -1.88 -9.72
CA THR A 91 -11.40 -1.18 -10.70
C THR A 91 -10.77 0.12 -11.16
N GLY A 92 -11.18 0.58 -12.35
CA GLY A 92 -10.72 1.88 -12.88
C GLY A 92 -11.14 3.04 -11.99
N ARG A 93 -12.32 2.97 -11.38
CA ARG A 93 -12.81 3.99 -10.45
C ARG A 93 -11.93 4.11 -9.20
N ALA A 94 -11.60 2.98 -8.62
CA ALA A 94 -10.73 2.94 -7.45
C ALA A 94 -9.31 3.40 -7.80
N ALA A 95 -8.79 2.98 -8.95
CA ALA A 95 -7.48 3.42 -9.42
C ALA A 95 -7.43 4.93 -9.62
N LYS A 96 -8.46 5.51 -10.24
CA LYS A 96 -8.56 6.96 -10.41
C LYS A 96 -8.55 7.69 -9.07
N ARG A 97 -9.32 7.20 -8.11
CA ARG A 97 -9.38 7.76 -6.77
C ARG A 97 -8.02 7.71 -6.09
N LEU A 98 -7.33 6.59 -6.23
CA LEU A 98 -5.99 6.42 -5.67
C LEU A 98 -4.98 7.38 -6.31
N SER A 99 -5.06 7.61 -7.61
CA SER A 99 -4.23 8.59 -8.31
C SER A 99 -4.48 10.01 -7.79
N GLU A 100 -5.74 10.38 -7.64
CA GLU A 100 -6.11 11.71 -7.13
C GLU A 100 -5.63 11.91 -5.69
N LEU A 101 -5.75 10.86 -4.88
CA LEU A 101 -5.32 10.87 -3.49
C LEU A 101 -3.82 11.05 -3.33
N THR A 102 -3.05 10.34 -4.14
CA THR A 102 -1.59 10.26 -3.96
C THR A 102 -0.81 11.22 -4.84
N GLY A 103 -1.42 11.75 -5.89
CA GLY A 103 -0.73 12.54 -6.89
C GLY A 103 0.20 11.72 -7.79
N LEU A 104 0.11 10.39 -7.71
CA LEU A 104 0.90 9.47 -8.53
C LEU A 104 -0.03 8.65 -9.43
N ASP A 105 0.55 8.11 -10.49
CA ASP A 105 -0.22 7.25 -11.40
C ASP A 105 -0.57 5.93 -10.72
N ALA A 106 -1.86 5.64 -10.68
CA ALA A 106 -2.38 4.35 -10.25
C ALA A 106 -3.18 3.75 -11.40
N CYS A 107 -3.22 2.43 -11.46
CA CYS A 107 -3.99 1.73 -12.48
C CYS A 107 -4.65 0.48 -11.91
N THR A 108 -5.46 -0.17 -12.73
CA THR A 108 -6.04 -1.46 -12.33
C THR A 108 -4.97 -2.54 -12.28
N ILE A 109 -5.23 -3.58 -11.51
CA ILE A 109 -4.34 -4.74 -11.45
C ILE A 109 -4.17 -5.36 -12.85
N HIS A 110 -5.25 -5.46 -13.60
CA HIS A 110 -5.20 -5.99 -14.98
C HIS A 110 -4.26 -5.17 -15.87
N ARG A 111 -4.31 -3.84 -15.76
CA ARG A 111 -3.44 -2.96 -16.53
C ARG A 111 -1.97 -3.08 -16.09
N GLU A 112 -1.73 -3.14 -14.80
CA GLU A 112 -0.37 -3.30 -14.25
C GLU A 112 0.26 -4.60 -14.73
N LEU A 113 -0.51 -5.68 -14.75
CA LEU A 113 -0.07 -6.99 -15.22
C LEU A 113 -0.10 -7.13 -16.74
N LYS A 114 -0.54 -6.10 -17.45
CA LYS A 114 -0.62 -6.06 -18.92
C LYS A 114 -1.42 -7.25 -19.47
N TRP A 115 -2.71 -7.28 -19.15
CA TRP A 115 -3.62 -8.27 -19.67
C TRP A 115 -3.67 -8.21 -21.19
N ASP A 116 -3.45 -9.36 -21.83
CA ASP A 116 -3.50 -9.52 -23.28
C ASP A 116 -4.75 -10.31 -23.65
N LEU A 117 -5.71 -9.64 -24.28
CA LEU A 117 -6.97 -10.25 -24.70
C LEU A 117 -6.78 -11.34 -25.76
N HIS A 118 -5.79 -11.17 -26.63
CA HIS A 118 -5.55 -12.13 -27.70
C HIS A 118 -4.95 -13.43 -27.18
N LYS A 119 -4.04 -13.33 -26.21
CA LYS A 119 -3.40 -14.48 -25.60
C LYS A 119 -4.15 -15.00 -24.37
N ASN A 120 -5.16 -14.26 -23.91
CA ASN A 120 -5.91 -14.57 -22.70
C ASN A 120 -4.96 -14.82 -21.50
N SER A 121 -3.95 -13.97 -21.36
CA SER A 121 -2.93 -14.11 -20.33
C SER A 121 -2.35 -12.78 -19.94
N PHE A 122 -1.62 -12.76 -18.82
CA PHE A 122 -0.91 -11.57 -18.36
C PHE A 122 0.52 -11.58 -18.90
N ALA A 123 0.94 -10.43 -19.47
CA ALA A 123 2.31 -10.26 -19.95
C ALA A 123 3.31 -10.19 -18.77
N MET A 124 2.89 -9.62 -17.65
CA MET A 124 3.72 -9.61 -16.43
C MET A 124 3.37 -10.84 -15.60
N ASN A 125 4.40 -11.59 -15.22
CA ASN A 125 4.25 -12.85 -14.52
C ASN A 125 5.59 -13.20 -13.81
N ARG A 126 5.70 -14.41 -13.29
CA ARG A 126 6.91 -14.84 -12.57
C ARG A 126 8.18 -14.74 -13.42
N ASN A 127 8.09 -15.02 -14.72
CA ASN A 127 9.22 -14.96 -15.64
C ASN A 127 9.49 -13.55 -16.19
N ASN A 128 8.49 -12.68 -16.09
CA ASN A 128 8.58 -11.29 -16.52
C ASN A 128 7.97 -10.41 -15.42
N PRO A 129 8.69 -10.23 -14.30
CA PRO A 129 8.13 -9.56 -13.13
C PRO A 129 8.02 -8.04 -13.29
N LEU A 130 7.15 -7.47 -12.49
CA LEU A 130 7.07 -6.02 -12.30
C LEU A 130 8.43 -5.50 -11.81
N SER A 131 8.76 -4.28 -12.20
CA SER A 131 10.04 -3.65 -11.82
C SER A 131 9.97 -2.95 -10.45
N SER A 132 8.81 -2.90 -9.84
CA SER A 132 8.58 -2.18 -8.59
C SER A 132 9.11 -2.91 -7.37
N GLN A 133 9.51 -2.16 -6.37
CA GLN A 133 9.96 -2.66 -5.07
C GLN A 133 8.86 -2.58 -4.02
N VAL A 134 7.89 -1.68 -4.21
CA VAL A 134 6.77 -1.50 -3.29
C VAL A 134 5.47 -1.62 -4.06
N LEU A 135 4.53 -2.35 -3.49
CA LEU A 135 3.21 -2.56 -4.07
C LEU A 135 2.15 -2.06 -3.10
N ILE A 136 1.29 -1.16 -3.57
CA ILE A 136 0.17 -0.64 -2.78
C ILE A 136 -1.11 -1.05 -3.49
N ILE A 137 -1.96 -1.78 -2.79
CA ILE A 137 -3.21 -2.33 -3.32
C ILE A 137 -4.37 -1.70 -2.57
N ASP A 138 -5.15 -0.87 -3.25
CA ASP A 138 -6.36 -0.28 -2.67
C ASP A 138 -7.57 -1.18 -2.94
N GLU A 139 -8.57 -1.07 -2.09
CA GLU A 139 -9.79 -1.90 -2.13
C GLU A 139 -9.48 -3.40 -2.25
N PHE A 140 -8.49 -3.86 -1.49
CA PHE A 140 -7.98 -5.23 -1.60
C PHE A 140 -9.04 -6.29 -1.32
N SER A 141 -10.05 -5.99 -0.51
CA SER A 141 -11.13 -6.92 -0.19
C SER A 141 -12.01 -7.26 -1.40
N MET A 142 -11.97 -6.41 -2.44
CA MET A 142 -12.69 -6.61 -3.69
C MET A 142 -11.87 -7.33 -4.76
N VAL A 143 -10.62 -7.64 -4.47
CA VAL A 143 -9.75 -8.37 -5.38
C VAL A 143 -9.99 -9.87 -5.21
N ASP A 144 -10.32 -10.58 -6.29
CA ASP A 144 -10.48 -12.01 -6.17
C ASP A 144 -9.14 -12.70 -5.94
N SER A 145 -9.19 -13.88 -5.34
CA SER A 145 -7.99 -14.60 -4.92
C SER A 145 -7.10 -15.03 -6.09
N LEU A 146 -7.69 -15.33 -7.24
CA LEU A 146 -6.92 -15.71 -8.42
C LEU A 146 -6.13 -14.50 -8.96
N LEU A 147 -6.78 -13.35 -9.06
CA LEU A 147 -6.13 -12.14 -9.53
C LEU A 147 -5.00 -11.72 -8.56
N LEU A 148 -5.24 -11.81 -7.28
CA LEU A 148 -4.24 -11.52 -6.26
C LEU A 148 -3.04 -12.46 -6.37
N SER A 149 -3.29 -13.75 -6.62
CA SER A 149 -2.25 -14.75 -6.86
C SER A 149 -1.40 -14.38 -8.08
N LYS A 150 -2.03 -13.97 -9.17
CA LYS A 150 -1.31 -13.54 -10.38
C LYS A 150 -0.46 -12.30 -10.13
N LEU A 151 -0.99 -11.37 -9.35
CA LEU A 151 -0.24 -10.17 -8.96
C LEU A 151 1.00 -10.55 -8.16
N PHE A 152 0.87 -11.42 -7.17
CA PHE A 152 2.01 -11.86 -6.37
C PHE A 152 3.03 -12.68 -7.18
N ASP A 153 2.59 -13.49 -8.12
CA ASP A 153 3.50 -14.20 -9.02
C ASP A 153 4.39 -13.23 -9.81
N ALA A 154 3.84 -12.09 -10.20
CA ALA A 154 4.60 -11.06 -10.93
C ALA A 154 5.40 -10.13 -10.02
N SER A 155 5.35 -10.32 -8.70
CA SER A 155 5.89 -9.37 -7.71
C SER A 155 7.15 -9.86 -7.02
N ARG A 156 7.97 -10.68 -7.66
CA ARG A 156 9.17 -11.23 -7.02
C ARG A 156 10.24 -10.17 -6.67
N ARG A 157 10.17 -8.99 -7.28
CA ARG A 157 11.06 -7.86 -6.96
C ARG A 157 10.49 -6.96 -5.87
N VAL A 158 9.23 -7.18 -5.50
CA VAL A 158 8.56 -6.42 -4.45
C VAL A 158 8.98 -6.97 -3.10
N HIS A 159 9.41 -6.08 -2.21
CA HIS A 159 9.76 -6.45 -0.84
C HIS A 159 8.88 -5.76 0.20
N LYS A 160 7.94 -4.92 -0.23
CA LYS A 160 7.02 -4.23 0.67
C LYS A 160 5.64 -4.12 0.04
N VAL A 161 4.61 -4.55 0.77
CA VAL A 161 3.22 -4.52 0.30
C VAL A 161 2.34 -3.82 1.32
N LEU A 162 1.55 -2.88 0.84
CA LEU A 162 0.50 -2.22 1.63
C LEU A 162 -0.86 -2.57 1.04
N PHE A 163 -1.73 -3.13 1.88
CA PHE A 163 -3.12 -3.36 1.55
C PHE A 163 -3.97 -2.26 2.18
N ILE A 164 -4.78 -1.59 1.37
CA ILE A 164 -5.69 -0.55 1.85
C ILE A 164 -7.12 -1.02 1.62
N GLY A 165 -7.97 -0.83 2.61
CA GLY A 165 -9.38 -1.15 2.50
C GLY A 165 -10.21 -0.39 3.51
N ASP A 166 -11.52 -0.39 3.31
CA ASP A 166 -12.46 0.13 4.29
C ASP A 166 -12.77 -0.96 5.31
N TYR A 167 -13.01 -0.52 6.54
CA TYR A 167 -13.33 -1.44 7.63
C TYR A 167 -14.50 -2.36 7.29
N HIS A 168 -15.51 -1.82 6.63
CA HIS A 168 -16.72 -2.56 6.27
C HIS A 168 -16.52 -3.57 5.15
N GLN A 169 -15.44 -3.45 4.40
CA GLN A 169 -15.10 -4.34 3.28
C GLN A 169 -14.26 -5.53 3.72
N LEU A 170 -13.75 -5.51 4.93
CA LEU A 170 -12.97 -6.63 5.44
C LEU A 170 -13.90 -7.84 5.64
N PRO A 171 -13.46 -9.04 5.22
CA PRO A 171 -14.23 -10.24 5.50
C PRO A 171 -14.52 -10.34 6.98
N SER A 172 -15.77 -10.57 7.36
CA SER A 172 -16.15 -10.81 8.74
C SER A 172 -15.51 -12.08 9.30
N VAL A 173 -15.07 -12.92 8.42
CA VAL A 173 -14.37 -14.14 8.75
C VAL A 173 -12.91 -13.75 8.87
N ALA A 174 -12.40 -13.84 10.08
CA ALA A 174 -11.01 -13.61 10.38
C ALA A 174 -10.12 -14.26 9.32
N PRO A 175 -8.99 -13.65 8.98
CA PRO A 175 -8.12 -14.17 7.95
C PRO A 175 -7.87 -15.63 8.21
N ARG A 176 -8.55 -16.43 7.44
CA ARG A 176 -8.33 -17.84 7.51
C ARG A 176 -6.98 -18.07 6.86
N LYS A 177 -6.07 -18.43 7.71
CA LYS A 177 -4.83 -19.08 7.28
C LYS A 177 -4.35 -18.66 5.89
N TRP A 178 -3.69 -17.61 5.89
CA TRP A 178 -2.81 -17.30 4.79
C TRP A 178 -1.61 -18.21 4.86
#